data_a1a0544dda63aa56642bd2d8c6d5066b
#
_entry.id   a1a0544dda63aa56642bd2d8c6d5066b
#
_cell.length_a   1.000
_cell.length_b   1.000
_cell.length_c   1.000
_cell.angle_alpha   90.00
_cell.angle_beta   90.00
_cell.angle_gamma   90.00
#
_symmetry.space_group_name_H-M   'P 1'
#
loop_
_entity.id
_entity.type
_entity.pdbx_description
1 polymer ?
#
loop_
_entity_poly.entity_id
_entity_poly.type
_entity_poly.pdbx_seq_one_letter_code
_entity_poly.pdbx_strand_id
1 'polypeptide(L)'
;MLPDALPPGTFDVVVANILANPLELLAPLLGARVRSGGHIVLSGILEAQAAQVAAAYARWFKIAPWDSEDGWVALAGSRTHEHR
;
A
#
# COMPACT_ATOMS: atom_id res chain seq x y z
N MET A 1 -9.71 -8.44 -3.51
CA MET A 1 -10.67 -7.59 -2.79
C MET A 1 -10.70 -6.21 -3.36
N LEU A 2 -11.84 -5.74 -3.72
CA LEU A 2 -11.95 -4.41 -4.29
C LEU A 2 -12.24 -3.39 -3.20
N PRO A 3 -11.75 -2.17 -3.37
CA PRO A 3 -11.92 -1.14 -2.34
C PRO A 3 -13.37 -0.85 -1.97
N ASP A 4 -14.28 -0.95 -2.92
CA ASP A 4 -15.68 -0.66 -2.63
C ASP A 4 -16.33 -1.70 -1.74
N ALA A 5 -15.65 -2.82 -1.51
CA ALA A 5 -16.13 -3.83 -0.60
C ALA A 5 -15.65 -3.63 0.83
N LEU A 6 -14.82 -2.61 1.07
CA LEU A 6 -14.30 -2.36 2.42
C LEU A 6 -15.35 -1.65 3.27
N PRO A 7 -15.47 -2.01 4.53
CA PRO A 7 -16.35 -1.25 5.44
C PRO A 7 -15.84 0.18 5.59
N PRO A 8 -16.69 1.10 5.98
CA PRO A 8 -16.22 2.47 6.25
C PRO A 8 -15.29 2.49 7.45
N GLY A 9 -14.47 3.52 7.52
CA GLY A 9 -13.57 3.71 8.64
C GLY A 9 -12.14 3.35 8.29
N THR A 10 -11.30 3.24 9.30
CA THR A 10 -9.89 2.95 9.13
C THR A 10 -9.54 1.63 9.79
N PHE A 11 -8.40 1.09 9.39
CA PHE A 11 -7.93 -0.21 9.85
C PHE A 11 -6.51 -0.11 10.36
N ASP A 12 -6.14 -1.00 11.28
CA ASP A 12 -4.77 -1.08 11.76
C ASP A 12 -3.83 -1.61 10.69
N VAL A 13 -4.32 -2.55 9.88
CA VAL A 13 -3.52 -3.17 8.82
C VAL A 13 -4.41 -3.34 7.60
N VAL A 14 -3.89 -2.95 6.46
CA VAL A 14 -4.56 -3.18 5.19
C VAL A 14 -3.63 -4.00 4.31
N VAL A 15 -4.13 -5.08 3.75
CA VAL A 15 -3.38 -5.92 2.85
C VAL A 15 -4.05 -5.89 1.48
N ALA A 16 -3.30 -5.56 0.45
CA ALA A 16 -3.82 -5.50 -0.90
C ALA A 16 -2.97 -6.37 -1.80
N ASN A 17 -3.61 -7.24 -2.56
CA ASN A 17 -2.94 -8.10 -3.53
C ASN A 17 -3.56 -7.82 -4.88
N ILE A 18 -3.14 -6.73 -5.51
CA ILE A 18 -3.70 -6.20 -6.73
C ILE A 18 -2.55 -5.82 -7.65
N LEU A 19 -2.79 -5.83 -8.95
CA LEU A 19 -1.76 -5.44 -9.90
C LEU A 19 -1.32 -3.99 -9.67
N ALA A 20 -0.09 -3.68 -10.14
CA ALA A 20 0.54 -2.40 -9.84
C ALA A 20 -0.26 -1.18 -10.31
N ASN A 21 -0.80 -1.21 -11.52
CA ASN A 21 -1.51 -0.03 -12.01
C ASN A 21 -2.72 0.33 -11.15
N PRO A 22 -3.61 -0.63 -10.82
CA PRO A 22 -4.69 -0.33 -9.90
C PRO A 22 -4.18 0.13 -8.54
N LEU A 23 -3.06 -0.44 -8.05
CA LEU A 23 -2.51 -0.01 -6.76
C LEU A 23 -2.13 1.45 -6.76
N GLU A 24 -1.53 1.94 -7.85
CA GLU A 24 -1.18 3.35 -7.93
C GLU A 24 -2.40 4.24 -7.92
N LEU A 25 -3.43 3.85 -8.64
CA LEU A 25 -4.67 4.63 -8.70
C LEU A 25 -5.40 4.63 -7.37
N LEU A 26 -5.27 3.55 -6.61
CA LEU A 26 -5.97 3.40 -5.34
C LEU A 26 -5.20 3.97 -4.15
N ALA A 27 -3.99 4.49 -4.38
CA ALA A 27 -3.16 4.96 -3.27
C ALA A 27 -3.89 5.96 -2.35
N PRO A 28 -4.59 6.98 -2.88
CA PRO A 28 -5.29 7.89 -1.97
C PRO A 28 -6.39 7.19 -1.16
N LEU A 29 -7.10 6.28 -1.79
CA LEU A 29 -8.18 5.58 -1.13
C LEU A 29 -7.66 4.64 -0.05
N LEU A 30 -6.66 3.81 -0.40
CA LEU A 30 -6.10 2.87 0.57
C LEU A 30 -5.36 3.60 1.67
N GLY A 31 -4.68 4.70 1.33
CA GLY A 31 -4.00 5.50 2.33
C GLY A 31 -4.96 6.04 3.37
N ALA A 32 -6.15 6.42 2.94
CA ALA A 32 -7.15 6.95 3.85
C ALA A 32 -7.76 5.87 4.74
N ARG A 33 -7.58 4.59 4.39
CA ARG A 33 -8.15 3.49 5.16
C ARG A 33 -7.21 2.93 6.21
N VAL A 34 -5.97 3.38 6.23
CA VAL A 34 -5.01 2.94 7.25
C VAL A 34 -4.92 4.03 8.30
N ARG A 35 -5.13 3.68 9.55
CA ARG A 35 -5.05 4.68 10.61
C ARG A 35 -3.62 5.16 10.80
N SER A 36 -3.46 6.31 11.40
CA SER A 36 -2.15 6.85 11.73
C SER A 36 -1.39 5.85 12.59
N GLY A 37 -0.18 5.52 12.17
CA GLY A 37 0.60 4.49 12.85
C GLY A 37 0.26 3.06 12.44
N GLY A 38 -0.74 2.88 11.57
CA GLY A 38 -1.08 1.56 11.06
C GLY A 38 -0.15 1.11 9.96
N HIS A 39 -0.44 -0.04 9.37
CA HIS A 39 0.44 -0.65 8.38
C HIS A 39 -0.32 -1.03 7.12
N ILE A 40 0.42 -1.08 6.01
CA ILE A 40 -0.12 -1.55 4.75
C ILE A 40 0.86 -2.56 4.15
N VAL A 41 0.32 -3.59 3.52
CA VAL A 41 1.13 -4.56 2.77
C VAL A 41 0.56 -4.65 1.37
N LEU A 42 1.42 -4.44 0.38
CA LEU A 42 1.03 -4.49 -1.02
C LEU A 42 1.77 -5.64 -1.68
N SER A 43 1.06 -6.51 -2.36
CA SER A 43 1.68 -7.63 -3.04
C SER A 43 1.13 -7.74 -4.47
N GLY A 44 1.69 -8.68 -5.24
CA GLY A 44 1.28 -8.81 -6.63
C GLY A 44 1.97 -7.80 -7.54
N ILE A 45 3.11 -7.27 -7.12
CA ILE A 45 3.84 -6.22 -7.82
C ILE A 45 5.05 -6.83 -8.50
N LEU A 46 5.24 -6.54 -9.78
CA LEU A 46 6.46 -6.96 -10.46
C LEU A 46 7.62 -6.11 -9.98
N GLU A 47 8.79 -6.74 -9.91
CA GLU A 47 9.99 -6.07 -9.42
C GLU A 47 10.26 -4.76 -10.17
N ALA A 48 10.04 -4.75 -11.47
CA ALA A 48 10.28 -3.55 -12.28
C ALA A 48 9.30 -2.42 -11.93
N GLN A 49 8.20 -2.73 -11.25
CA GLN A 49 7.19 -1.73 -10.91
C GLN A 49 7.24 -1.31 -9.46
N ALA A 50 8.08 -1.97 -8.66
CA ALA A 50 8.07 -1.75 -7.22
C ALA A 50 8.36 -0.30 -6.83
N ALA A 51 9.36 0.32 -7.47
CA ALA A 51 9.73 1.70 -7.14
C ALA A 51 8.59 2.67 -7.47
N GLN A 52 7.90 2.43 -8.56
CA GLN A 52 6.81 3.26 -9.00
C GLN A 52 5.62 3.18 -8.04
N VAL A 53 5.30 1.97 -7.61
CA VAL A 53 4.22 1.77 -6.64
C VAL A 53 4.61 2.38 -5.30
N ALA A 54 5.84 2.14 -4.84
CA ALA A 54 6.30 2.70 -3.58
C ALA A 54 6.22 4.23 -3.61
N ALA A 55 6.57 4.84 -4.74
CA ALA A 55 6.50 6.30 -4.85
C ALA A 55 5.07 6.80 -4.71
N ALA A 56 4.10 6.06 -5.24
CA ALA A 56 2.70 6.45 -5.14
C ALA A 56 2.19 6.43 -3.70
N TYR A 57 2.78 5.58 -2.86
CA TYR A 57 2.34 5.45 -1.47
C TYR A 57 3.21 6.24 -0.49
N ALA A 58 4.35 6.77 -0.96
CA ALA A 58 5.30 7.44 -0.08
C ALA A 58 4.75 8.71 0.57
N ARG A 59 3.68 9.27 0.03
CA ARG A 59 3.05 10.45 0.63
C ARG A 59 2.50 10.17 2.01
N TRP A 60 2.04 8.94 2.22
CA TRP A 60 1.35 8.60 3.46
C TRP A 60 2.08 7.55 4.28
N PHE A 61 3.02 6.84 3.66
CA PHE A 61 3.66 5.70 4.31
C PHE A 61 5.15 5.77 4.20
N LYS A 62 5.82 5.25 5.21
CA LYS A 62 7.20 4.90 5.13
C LYS A 62 7.21 3.50 4.59
N ILE A 63 7.46 3.33 3.30
CA ILE A 63 7.24 2.08 2.61
C ILE A 63 8.53 1.59 1.97
N ALA A 64 8.75 0.28 2.01
CA ALA A 64 9.95 -0.33 1.46
C ALA A 64 9.65 -1.76 1.05
N PRO A 65 10.48 -2.36 0.19
CA PRO A 65 10.31 -3.76 -0.14
C PRO A 65 10.46 -4.60 1.12
N TRP A 66 9.55 -5.54 1.27
CA TRP A 66 9.55 -6.44 2.40
C TRP A 66 10.00 -7.83 2.00
N ASP A 67 9.61 -8.29 0.83
CA ASP A 67 9.95 -9.61 0.37
C ASP A 67 9.92 -9.63 -1.15
N SER A 68 10.69 -10.52 -1.75
CA SER A 68 10.66 -10.67 -3.20
C SER A 68 10.91 -12.14 -3.54
N GLU A 69 10.25 -12.59 -4.58
CA GLU A 69 10.40 -13.97 -5.02
C GLU A 69 10.03 -14.09 -6.48
N ASP A 70 10.93 -14.63 -7.29
CA ASP A 70 10.66 -14.88 -8.71
C ASP A 70 10.20 -13.65 -9.46
N GLY A 71 10.76 -12.49 -9.14
CA GLY A 71 10.42 -11.25 -9.83
C GLY A 71 9.18 -10.56 -9.30
N TRP A 72 8.56 -11.10 -8.26
CA TRP A 72 7.42 -10.48 -7.59
C TRP A 72 7.89 -9.88 -6.28
N VAL A 73 7.32 -8.74 -5.92
CA VAL A 73 7.73 -7.99 -4.74
C VAL A 73 6.53 -7.69 -3.88
N ALA A 74 6.71 -7.78 -2.57
CA ALA A 74 5.75 -7.28 -1.61
C ALA A 74 6.35 -6.05 -0.94
N LEU A 75 5.57 -5.00 -0.83
CA LEU A 75 5.98 -3.79 -0.15
C LEU A 75 5.23 -3.70 1.17
N ALA A 76 5.91 -3.24 2.19
CA ALA A 76 5.27 -3.03 3.49
C ALA A 76 5.59 -1.63 3.96
N GLY A 77 4.62 -0.99 4.57
CA GLY A 77 4.82 0.36 5.06
C GLY A 77 4.01 0.65 6.29
N SER A 78 4.43 1.67 7.02
CA SER A 78 3.67 2.17 8.15
C SER A 78 3.19 3.57 7.83
N ARG A 79 1.96 3.89 8.24
CA ARG A 79 1.39 5.18 7.99
C ARG A 79 2.08 6.21 8.86
N THR A 80 2.61 7.25 8.23
CA THR A 80 3.28 8.30 8.99
C THR A 80 2.25 9.11 9.75
N HIS A 81 2.69 9.67 10.87
CA HIS A 81 1.86 10.59 11.60
C HIS A 81 1.90 11.92 10.89
N GLU A 82 0.78 12.32 10.46
CA GLU A 82 0.79 13.50 9.77
C GLU A 82 0.59 14.61 10.58
N HIS A 83 1.04 15.52 10.59
CA HIS A 83 0.68 16.59 11.29
C HIS A 83 0.35 17.71 10.52
N ARG A 84 -0.07 17.66 10.45
CA ARG A 84 -0.40 18.51 9.87
C ARG A 84 -0.80 19.02 9.85
#